data_af7c64b501474609e9da14c2171f1222
#
_entry.id   af7c64b501474609e9da14c2171f1222
#
_cell.length_a   1.000
_cell.length_b   1.000
_cell.length_c   1.000
_cell.angle_alpha   90.00
_cell.angle_beta   90.00
_cell.angle_gamma   90.00
#
_symmetry.space_group_name_H-M   'P 1'
#
loop_
_entity.id
_entity.type
_entity.pdbx_description
1 polymer ?
#
loop_
_entity_poly.entity_id
_entity_poly.type
_entity_poly.pdbx_seq_one_letter_code
_entity_poly.pdbx_strand_id
1 'polypeptide(L)'
;MKKIAVVSFQGEMPCFLHALLNAWNYHERGYTVALIVEGASTARLADITRAPQAGLWEKIKAAGLVRSVCKACAAQMGTLQEAEAQGLPVDAALSGHSDLEVFTREGFEIILF
;
A
#
# COMPACT_ATOMS: atom_id res chain seq x y z
N MET A 1 -17.98 -2.96 -12.39
CA MET A 1 -16.70 -3.51 -11.95
C MET A 1 -16.47 -3.16 -10.50
N LYS A 2 -16.09 -4.13 -9.69
CA LYS A 2 -15.84 -3.88 -8.27
C LYS A 2 -14.48 -3.25 -8.05
N LYS A 3 -14.42 -2.38 -7.06
CA LYS A 3 -13.22 -1.65 -6.68
C LYS A 3 -12.89 -1.99 -5.22
N ILE A 4 -11.66 -2.41 -4.99
CA ILE A 4 -11.18 -2.83 -3.66
C ILE A 4 -9.98 -1.98 -3.26
N ALA A 5 -10.05 -1.35 -2.10
CA ALA A 5 -8.92 -0.68 -1.49
C ALA A 5 -8.38 -1.59 -0.38
N VAL A 6 -7.21 -2.15 -0.64
CA VAL A 6 -6.50 -2.99 0.33
C VAL A 6 -5.60 -2.08 1.15
N VAL A 7 -5.91 -1.96 2.43
CA VAL A 7 -5.16 -1.09 3.34
C VAL A 7 -4.26 -1.95 4.21
N SER A 8 -2.96 -1.76 4.06
CA SER A 8 -1.95 -2.42 4.91
C SER A 8 -1.61 -1.48 6.05
N PHE A 9 -1.94 -1.89 7.27
CA PHE A 9 -1.71 -1.09 8.48
C PHE A 9 -0.76 -1.76 9.45
N GLN A 10 -0.93 -3.07 9.67
CA GLN A 10 -0.12 -3.81 10.64
C GLN A 10 1.33 -3.93 10.16
N GLY A 11 2.28 -3.75 11.09
CA GLY A 11 3.69 -3.64 10.74
C GLY A 11 4.43 -4.95 10.59
N GLU A 12 3.85 -6.07 11.01
CA GLU A 12 4.53 -7.35 10.91
C GLU A 12 4.58 -7.82 9.46
N MET A 13 5.70 -8.42 9.07
CA MET A 13 5.88 -8.86 7.69
C MET A 13 4.77 -9.80 7.20
N PRO A 14 4.31 -10.80 8.00
CA PRO A 14 3.21 -11.64 7.52
C PRO A 14 1.94 -10.86 7.19
N CYS A 15 1.60 -9.83 7.97
CA CYS A 15 0.42 -9.00 7.69
C CYS A 15 0.61 -8.20 6.41
N PHE A 16 1.79 -7.63 6.22
CA PHE A 16 2.12 -6.89 4.99
C PHE A 16 2.04 -7.81 3.77
N LEU A 17 2.59 -9.02 3.87
CA LEU A 17 2.54 -9.98 2.78
C LEU A 17 1.12 -10.43 2.45
N HIS A 18 0.25 -10.59 3.45
CA HIS A 18 -1.16 -10.91 3.21
C HIS A 18 -1.85 -9.78 2.43
N ALA A 19 -1.53 -8.53 2.76
CA ALA A 19 -2.08 -7.40 2.01
C ALA A 19 -1.61 -7.44 0.54
N LEU A 20 -0.32 -7.72 0.31
CA LEU A 20 0.23 -7.80 -1.04
C LEU A 20 -0.41 -8.95 -1.83
N LEU A 21 -0.52 -10.12 -1.21
CA LEU A 21 -1.10 -11.30 -1.86
C LEU A 21 -2.55 -11.05 -2.23
N ASN A 22 -3.32 -10.43 -1.33
CA ASN A 22 -4.71 -10.15 -1.61
C ASN A 22 -4.87 -9.07 -2.68
N ALA A 23 -4.06 -8.02 -2.63
CA ALA A 23 -4.09 -6.99 -3.66
C ALA A 23 -3.85 -7.59 -5.04
N TRP A 24 -2.85 -8.47 -5.16
CA TRP A 24 -2.53 -9.11 -6.42
C TRP A 24 -3.62 -10.07 -6.87
N ASN A 25 -4.18 -10.86 -5.93
CA ASN A 25 -5.25 -11.79 -6.25
C ASN A 25 -6.50 -11.09 -6.77
N TYR A 26 -6.92 -10.00 -6.13
CA TYR A 26 -8.05 -9.21 -6.64
C TYR A 26 -7.75 -8.64 -8.02
N HIS A 27 -6.53 -8.16 -8.21
CA HIS A 27 -6.10 -7.62 -9.51
C HIS A 27 -6.20 -8.68 -10.61
N GLU A 28 -5.69 -9.88 -10.35
CA GLU A 28 -5.74 -10.96 -11.34
C GLU A 28 -7.15 -11.42 -11.65
N ARG A 29 -8.07 -11.22 -10.73
CA ARG A 29 -9.48 -11.57 -10.93
C ARG A 29 -10.30 -10.45 -11.57
N GLY A 30 -9.66 -9.38 -12.00
CA GLY A 30 -10.31 -8.32 -12.75
C GLY A 30 -10.86 -7.16 -11.94
N TYR A 31 -10.60 -7.12 -10.64
CA TYR A 31 -11.03 -5.98 -9.81
C TYR A 31 -10.12 -4.77 -10.05
N THR A 32 -10.67 -3.59 -9.88
CA THR A 32 -9.85 -2.38 -9.77
C THR A 32 -9.33 -2.32 -8.33
N VAL A 33 -8.01 -2.32 -8.18
CA VAL A 33 -7.37 -2.41 -6.85
C VAL A 33 -6.58 -1.14 -6.54
N ALA A 34 -6.74 -0.67 -5.31
CA ALA A 34 -5.87 0.36 -4.74
C ALA A 34 -5.22 -0.24 -3.51
N LEU A 35 -3.88 -0.33 -3.51
CA LEU A 35 -3.12 -0.72 -2.33
C LEU A 35 -2.69 0.55 -1.61
N ILE A 36 -3.04 0.65 -0.33
CA ILE A 36 -2.71 1.78 0.52
C ILE A 36 -1.82 1.28 1.64
N VAL A 37 -0.63 1.87 1.77
CA VAL A 37 0.33 1.47 2.81
C VAL A 37 0.38 2.57 3.86
N GLU A 38 -0.04 2.24 5.07
CA GLU A 38 -0.05 3.21 6.16
C GLU A 38 0.26 2.54 7.50
N GLY A 39 0.30 3.34 8.55
CA GLY A 39 0.61 2.84 9.89
C GLY A 39 1.98 2.22 9.95
N ALA A 40 2.12 1.21 10.81
CA ALA A 40 3.39 0.53 11.02
C ALA A 40 3.86 -0.26 9.80
N SER A 41 2.95 -0.58 8.85
CA SER A 41 3.35 -1.32 7.65
C SER A 41 4.29 -0.50 6.75
N THR A 42 4.33 0.81 6.89
CA THR A 42 5.28 1.64 6.12
C THR A 42 6.74 1.28 6.44
N ALA A 43 6.99 0.67 7.60
CA ALA A 43 8.34 0.19 7.95
C ALA A 43 8.80 -0.91 6.99
N ARG A 44 7.89 -1.61 6.30
CA ARG A 44 8.23 -2.71 5.38
C ARG A 44 8.65 -2.22 4.00
N LEU A 45 8.55 -0.93 3.70
CA LEU A 45 8.82 -0.42 2.35
C LEU A 45 10.26 -0.64 1.91
N ALA A 46 11.20 -0.65 2.83
CA ALA A 46 12.60 -0.89 2.52
C ALA A 46 12.90 -2.39 2.43
N ASP A 47 12.55 -3.16 3.46
CA ASP A 47 12.97 -4.55 3.55
C ASP A 47 12.21 -5.48 2.60
N ILE A 48 11.01 -5.09 2.13
CA ILE A 48 10.31 -5.88 1.10
C ILE A 48 11.14 -6.00 -0.19
N THR A 49 11.99 -5.03 -0.48
CA THR A 49 12.81 -5.06 -1.68
C THR A 49 13.90 -6.14 -1.62
N ARG A 50 14.19 -6.65 -0.42
CA ARG A 50 15.19 -7.68 -0.19
C ARG A 50 14.58 -9.00 0.31
N ALA A 51 13.26 -9.04 0.43
CA ALA A 51 12.54 -10.23 0.91
C ALA A 51 12.39 -11.25 -0.22
N PRO A 52 12.11 -12.54 0.11
CA PRO A 52 11.77 -13.51 -0.94
C PRO A 52 10.62 -13.09 -1.83
N GLN A 53 9.72 -12.23 -1.32
CA GLN A 53 8.54 -11.75 -2.06
C GLN A 53 8.80 -10.43 -2.79
N ALA A 54 10.06 -10.04 -2.96
CA ALA A 54 10.39 -8.81 -3.69
C ALA A 54 9.80 -8.79 -5.10
N GLY A 55 9.75 -9.95 -5.77
CA GLY A 55 9.17 -10.05 -7.11
C GLY A 55 7.68 -9.70 -7.13
N LEU A 56 6.93 -10.11 -6.12
CA LEU A 56 5.53 -9.74 -5.99
C LEU A 56 5.38 -8.23 -5.80
N TRP A 57 6.21 -7.64 -4.97
CA TRP A 57 6.20 -6.19 -4.75
C TRP A 57 6.45 -5.43 -6.05
N GLU A 58 7.43 -5.88 -6.85
CA GLU A 58 7.74 -5.25 -8.14
C GLU A 58 6.57 -5.36 -9.12
N LYS A 59 5.89 -6.50 -9.18
CA LYS A 59 4.69 -6.67 -10.01
C LYS A 59 3.58 -5.70 -9.60
N ILE A 60 3.35 -5.58 -8.30
CA ILE A 60 2.32 -4.69 -7.75
C ILE A 60 2.62 -3.24 -8.13
N LYS A 61 3.88 -2.81 -7.98
CA LYS A 61 4.28 -1.46 -8.37
C LYS A 61 4.13 -1.24 -9.87
N ALA A 62 4.59 -2.20 -10.67
CA ALA A 62 4.53 -2.09 -12.13
C ALA A 62 3.10 -2.03 -12.65
N ALA A 63 2.17 -2.71 -11.98
CA ALA A 63 0.75 -2.67 -12.34
C ALA A 63 0.05 -1.40 -11.85
N GLY A 64 0.75 -0.52 -11.15
CA GLY A 64 0.17 0.74 -10.66
C GLY A 64 -0.80 0.58 -9.51
N LEU A 65 -0.70 -0.51 -8.76
CA LEU A 65 -1.65 -0.80 -7.69
C LEU A 65 -1.40 0.01 -6.43
N VAL A 66 -0.16 0.46 -6.18
CA VAL A 66 0.13 1.29 -5.01
C VAL A 66 -0.42 2.70 -5.27
N ARG A 67 -1.48 3.06 -4.56
CA ARG A 67 -2.18 4.32 -4.78
C ARG A 67 -1.94 5.36 -3.70
N SER A 68 -1.45 4.95 -2.53
CA SER A 68 -1.18 5.89 -1.45
C SER A 68 -0.21 5.29 -0.44
N VAL A 69 0.80 6.06 -0.06
CA VAL A 69 1.67 5.76 1.08
C VAL A 69 1.53 6.91 2.07
N CYS A 70 1.21 6.60 3.31
CA CYS A 70 1.02 7.61 4.34
C CYS A 70 2.34 8.31 4.65
N LYS A 71 2.40 9.62 4.40
CA LYS A 71 3.65 10.39 4.58
C LYS A 71 4.09 10.43 6.05
N ALA A 72 3.17 10.78 6.95
CA ALA A 72 3.50 10.87 8.38
C ALA A 72 3.95 9.53 8.93
N CYS A 73 3.30 8.44 8.52
CA CYS A 73 3.65 7.09 8.97
C CYS A 73 5.02 6.69 8.45
N ALA A 74 5.31 6.91 7.16
CA ALA A 74 6.60 6.58 6.57
C ALA A 74 7.73 7.40 7.21
N ALA A 75 7.49 8.68 7.48
CA ALA A 75 8.46 9.53 8.14
C ALA A 75 8.76 9.01 9.56
N GLN A 76 7.73 8.64 10.30
CA GLN A 76 7.89 8.12 11.65
C GLN A 76 8.62 6.78 11.67
N MET A 77 8.38 5.93 10.68
CA MET A 77 9.03 4.63 10.56
C MET A 77 10.40 4.69 9.87
N GLY A 78 10.83 5.87 9.45
CA GLY A 78 12.15 6.07 8.85
C GLY A 78 12.25 5.59 7.41
N THR A 79 11.14 5.46 6.68
CA THR A 79 11.12 4.93 5.31
C THR A 79 10.62 5.93 4.27
N LEU A 80 10.46 7.21 4.63
CA LEU A 80 9.93 8.19 3.67
C LEU A 80 10.85 8.34 2.46
N GLN A 81 12.17 8.41 2.67
CA GLN A 81 13.11 8.53 1.56
C GLN A 81 13.05 7.29 0.66
N GLU A 82 12.89 6.12 1.25
CA GLU A 82 12.76 4.87 0.50
C GLU A 82 11.49 4.88 -0.35
N ALA A 83 10.38 5.35 0.21
CA ALA A 83 9.13 5.47 -0.55
C ALA A 83 9.30 6.39 -1.75
N GLU A 84 9.96 7.52 -1.54
CA GLU A 84 10.23 8.48 -2.62
C GLU A 84 11.18 7.92 -3.66
N ALA A 85 12.23 7.20 -3.21
CA ALA A 85 13.19 6.58 -4.13
C ALA A 85 12.53 5.52 -5.02
N GLN A 86 11.52 4.82 -4.51
CA GLN A 86 10.77 3.84 -5.28
C GLN A 86 9.69 4.47 -6.17
N GLY A 87 9.54 5.79 -6.12
CA GLY A 87 8.53 6.49 -6.93
C GLY A 87 7.10 6.27 -6.48
N LEU A 88 6.90 5.92 -5.20
CA LEU A 88 5.57 5.63 -4.67
C LEU A 88 4.77 6.92 -4.43
N PRO A 89 3.44 6.89 -4.63
CA PRO A 89 2.60 8.06 -4.40
C PRO A 89 2.43 8.32 -2.90
N VAL A 90 3.12 9.33 -2.39
CA VAL A 90 3.07 9.69 -0.98
C VAL A 90 1.95 10.69 -0.76
N ASP A 91 1.08 10.42 0.22
CA ASP A 91 -0.08 11.26 0.51
C ASP A 91 0.00 11.85 1.93
N ALA A 92 -0.26 13.14 2.02
CA ALA A 92 -0.27 13.90 3.27
C ALA A 92 -1.58 14.69 3.45
N ALA A 93 -2.60 14.39 2.66
CA ALA A 93 -3.81 15.23 2.59
C ALA A 93 -4.61 15.28 3.88
N LEU A 94 -4.59 14.20 4.67
CA LEU A 94 -5.30 14.14 5.95
C LEU A 94 -4.34 14.46 7.09
N SER A 95 -4.03 15.72 7.29
CA SER A 95 -3.12 16.20 8.35
C SER A 95 -1.79 15.44 8.36
N GLY A 96 -1.23 15.20 7.17
CA GLY A 96 0.03 14.47 6.99
C GLY A 96 -0.16 12.98 6.71
N HIS A 97 -1.37 12.47 6.77
CA HIS A 97 -1.69 11.05 6.58
C HIS A 97 -2.44 10.81 5.28
N SER A 98 -2.56 9.52 4.90
CA SER A 98 -3.37 9.13 3.75
C SER A 98 -4.84 9.40 4.02
N ASP A 99 -5.54 9.93 3.01
CA ASP A 99 -6.97 10.19 3.09
C ASP A 99 -7.74 9.02 2.47
N LEU A 100 -8.31 8.18 3.33
CA LEU A 100 -9.06 6.99 2.87
C LEU A 100 -10.42 7.34 2.29
N GLU A 101 -11.00 8.48 2.70
CA GLU A 101 -12.33 8.88 2.23
C GLU A 101 -12.38 9.06 0.72
N VAL A 102 -11.26 9.47 0.12
CA VAL A 102 -11.16 9.59 -1.34
C VAL A 102 -11.53 8.27 -2.02
N PHE A 103 -11.06 7.16 -1.48
CA PHE A 103 -11.32 5.84 -2.05
C PHE A 103 -12.78 5.41 -1.82
N THR A 104 -13.33 5.70 -0.65
CA THR A 104 -14.74 5.43 -0.37
C THR A 104 -15.63 6.22 -1.33
N ARG A 105 -15.33 7.49 -1.55
CA ARG A 105 -16.09 8.36 -2.45
C ARG A 105 -16.03 7.87 -3.89
N GLU A 106 -14.91 7.27 -4.28
CA GLU A 106 -14.72 6.72 -5.62
C GLU A 106 -15.34 5.33 -5.79
N GLY A 107 -15.97 4.79 -4.76
CA GLY A 107 -16.67 3.52 -4.85
C GLY A 107 -15.84 2.30 -4.46
N PHE A 108 -14.69 2.49 -3.82
CA PHE A 108 -13.88 1.37 -3.34
C PHE A 108 -14.46 0.81 -2.03
N GLU A 109 -14.50 -0.52 -1.94
CA GLU A 109 -14.65 -1.21 -0.66
C GLU A 109 -13.30 -1.24 0.03
N ILE A 110 -13.27 -0.94 1.33
CA ILE A 110 -12.01 -0.90 2.09
C ILE A 110 -11.84 -2.16 2.90
N ILE A 111 -10.71 -2.83 2.75
CA ILE A 111 -10.36 -4.02 3.53
C ILE A 111 -9.04 -3.74 4.24
N LEU A 112 -9.04 -3.89 5.57
CA LEU A 112 -7.86 -3.61 6.41
C LEU A 112 -7.09 -4.90 6.71
N PHE A 113 -5.77 -4.78 6.65
CA PHE A 113 -4.84 -5.85 7.03
C PHE A 113 -3.87 -5.38 8.11
#